data_f20002e49196ce62b1b8209c4c356f8c
#
_entry.id   f20002e49196ce62b1b8209c4c356f8c
#
_cell.length_a   1.000
_cell.length_b   1.000
_cell.length_c   1.000
_cell.angle_alpha   90.00
_cell.angle_beta   90.00
_cell.angle_gamma   90.00
#
_symmetry.space_group_name_H-M   'P 1'
#
loop_
_entity.id
_entity.type
_entity.pdbx_description
1 polymer ?
#
loop_
_entity_poly.entity_id
_entity_poly.type
_entity_poly.pdbx_seq_one_letter_code
_entity_poly.pdbx_strand_id
1 'polypeptide(L)'
;EEHLVRLAHSLEEIRLTKAAYGWPQDASFLVPDEACTASRDALLERSEPLYEKWLEHLSLLEQYEPELADELHRMRAGQMPEHWQKHLPHFDSDAKGIASRAAGGEVLNAFAQQIPWLLGGSADLSPSTKTNLTFDGAGRFSADDYSGRNLHFGIREHAMGAIANGMALSYLRPYTSTFLVFSDYMKPPIRLAAIMEL
;
A
#
# COMPACT_ATOMS: atom_id res chain seq x y z
N GLU A 1 32.54 -13.31 -24.93
CA GLU A 1 31.40 -12.68 -24.17
C GLU A 1 31.83 -11.41 -23.44
N GLU A 2 32.90 -11.40 -22.66
CA GLU A 2 33.42 -10.20 -21.98
C GLU A 2 33.78 -9.05 -22.93
N HIS A 3 34.22 -9.36 -24.14
CA HIS A 3 34.59 -8.35 -25.15
C HIS A 3 33.36 -7.66 -25.77
N LEU A 4 32.26 -8.38 -25.96
CA LEU A 4 30.98 -7.85 -26.43
C LEU A 4 30.34 -6.92 -25.40
N VAL A 5 30.41 -7.27 -24.12
CA VAL A 5 29.89 -6.43 -23.01
C VAL A 5 30.70 -5.11 -22.91
N ARG A 6 32.02 -5.14 -23.11
CA ARG A 6 32.86 -3.93 -23.15
C ARG A 6 32.57 -3.01 -24.33
N LEU A 7 32.29 -3.59 -25.51
CA LEU A 7 31.93 -2.82 -26.72
C LEU A 7 30.58 -2.14 -26.57
N ALA A 8 29.59 -2.82 -26.02
CA ALA A 8 28.25 -2.27 -25.81
C ALA A 8 28.19 -1.07 -24.84
N HIS A 9 29.23 -0.84 -24.08
CA HIS A 9 29.32 0.28 -23.11
C HIS A 9 30.39 1.32 -23.48
N SER A 10 30.99 1.24 -24.66
CA SER A 10 31.94 2.27 -25.10
C SER A 10 31.21 3.57 -25.49
N LEU A 11 31.84 4.72 -25.23
CA LEU A 11 31.28 6.02 -25.61
C LEU A 11 31.06 6.13 -27.12
N GLU A 12 31.93 5.51 -27.90
CA GLU A 12 31.82 5.49 -29.35
C GLU A 12 30.60 4.65 -29.82
N GLU A 13 30.38 3.47 -29.21
CA GLU A 13 29.20 2.64 -29.52
C GLU A 13 27.89 3.36 -29.14
N ILE A 14 27.87 4.11 -28.05
CA ILE A 14 26.74 4.93 -27.66
C ILE A 14 26.46 6.01 -28.72
N ARG A 15 27.51 6.69 -29.22
CA ARG A 15 27.40 7.70 -30.28
C ARG A 15 26.90 7.11 -31.60
N LEU A 16 27.42 5.97 -32.02
CA LEU A 16 27.00 5.26 -33.23
C LEU A 16 25.55 4.79 -33.11
N THR A 17 25.14 4.29 -31.96
CA THR A 17 23.77 3.88 -31.67
C THR A 17 22.83 5.08 -31.76
N LYS A 18 23.18 6.21 -31.16
CA LYS A 18 22.41 7.46 -31.27
C LYS A 18 22.29 7.92 -32.73
N ALA A 19 23.37 7.89 -33.48
CA ALA A 19 23.35 8.22 -34.90
C ALA A 19 22.41 7.34 -35.69
N ALA A 20 22.44 6.02 -35.46
CA ALA A 20 21.56 5.05 -36.11
C ALA A 20 20.07 5.30 -35.85
N TYR A 21 19.73 5.81 -34.68
CA TYR A 21 18.36 6.22 -34.32
C TYR A 21 18.02 7.66 -34.69
N GLY A 22 18.90 8.40 -35.36
CA GLY A 22 18.69 9.82 -35.67
C GLY A 22 18.69 10.71 -34.43
N TRP A 23 19.31 10.27 -33.35
CA TRP A 23 19.39 11.01 -32.09
C TRP A 23 20.66 11.84 -32.01
N PRO A 24 20.66 13.03 -31.36
CA PRO A 24 21.87 13.84 -31.19
C PRO A 24 22.96 13.07 -30.46
N GLN A 25 24.13 12.92 -31.09
CA GLN A 25 25.18 12.02 -30.63
C GLN A 25 25.81 12.45 -29.29
N ASP A 26 25.92 13.75 -29.09
CA ASP A 26 26.57 14.35 -27.91
C ASP A 26 25.59 14.66 -26.77
N ALA A 27 24.26 14.46 -27.00
CA ALA A 27 23.24 14.71 -25.97
C ALA A 27 23.25 13.62 -24.90
N SER A 28 23.20 14.03 -23.62
CA SER A 28 22.99 13.14 -22.48
C SER A 28 21.68 13.48 -21.79
N PHE A 29 20.89 12.45 -21.48
CA PHE A 29 19.57 12.60 -20.84
C PHE A 29 18.62 13.58 -21.57
N LEU A 30 18.74 13.66 -22.90
CA LEU A 30 17.91 14.54 -23.72
C LEU A 30 16.47 14.04 -23.71
N VAL A 31 15.55 14.89 -23.29
CA VAL A 31 14.11 14.75 -23.50
C VAL A 31 13.69 15.90 -24.43
N PRO A 32 13.15 15.60 -25.62
CA PRO A 32 12.66 16.64 -26.52
C PRO A 32 11.57 17.50 -25.86
N ASP A 33 11.58 18.81 -26.12
CA ASP A 33 10.60 19.74 -25.55
C ASP A 33 9.16 19.38 -25.93
N GLU A 34 8.97 18.88 -27.16
CA GLU A 34 7.68 18.42 -27.67
C GLU A 34 7.13 17.23 -26.86
N ALA A 35 8.01 16.30 -26.44
CA ALA A 35 7.62 15.18 -25.60
C ALA A 35 7.23 15.63 -24.17
N CYS A 36 7.98 16.58 -23.62
CA CYS A 36 7.65 17.19 -22.33
C CYS A 36 6.31 17.93 -22.38
N THR A 37 6.10 18.73 -23.43
CA THR A 37 4.86 19.51 -23.61
C THR A 37 3.66 18.58 -23.81
N ALA A 38 3.75 17.64 -24.74
CA ALA A 38 2.67 16.69 -24.99
C ALA A 38 2.30 15.86 -23.74
N SER A 39 3.30 15.40 -22.99
CA SER A 39 3.06 14.66 -21.75
C SER A 39 2.42 15.52 -20.65
N ARG A 40 2.89 16.76 -20.52
CA ARG A 40 2.34 17.72 -19.54
C ARG A 40 0.90 18.05 -19.86
N ASP A 41 0.62 18.44 -21.10
CA ASP A 41 -0.71 18.87 -21.51
C ASP A 41 -1.72 17.72 -21.37
N ALA A 42 -1.38 16.53 -21.85
CA ALA A 42 -2.25 15.35 -21.70
C ALA A 42 -2.50 14.96 -20.21
N LEU A 43 -1.53 15.16 -19.33
CA LEU A 43 -1.70 14.91 -17.90
C LEU A 43 -2.56 15.99 -17.22
N LEU A 44 -2.28 17.27 -17.51
CA LEU A 44 -2.99 18.39 -16.88
C LEU A 44 -4.45 18.44 -17.32
N GLU A 45 -4.74 18.35 -18.63
CA GLU A 45 -6.12 18.32 -19.14
C GLU A 45 -7.00 17.26 -18.46
N ARG A 46 -6.39 16.11 -18.10
CA ARG A 46 -7.12 15.03 -17.42
C ARG A 46 -7.15 15.19 -15.89
N SER A 47 -6.06 15.66 -15.29
CA SER A 47 -5.90 15.63 -13.82
C SER A 47 -6.44 16.89 -13.14
N GLU A 48 -6.32 18.07 -13.75
CA GLU A 48 -6.77 19.33 -13.13
C GLU A 48 -8.27 19.31 -12.77
N PRO A 49 -9.21 18.95 -13.66
CA PRO A 49 -10.63 18.93 -13.30
C PRO A 49 -10.96 17.90 -12.20
N LEU A 50 -10.22 16.80 -12.15
CA LEU A 50 -10.40 15.79 -11.11
C LEU A 50 -9.86 16.27 -9.76
N TYR A 51 -8.75 17.00 -9.78
CA TYR A 51 -8.16 17.58 -8.57
C TYR A 51 -9.02 18.70 -7.99
N GLU A 52 -9.55 19.59 -8.84
CA GLU A 52 -10.48 20.64 -8.42
C GLU A 52 -11.74 20.04 -7.77
N LYS A 53 -12.32 19.03 -8.42
CA LYS A 53 -13.48 18.32 -7.86
C LYS A 53 -13.16 17.62 -6.55
N TRP A 54 -11.94 17.06 -6.41
CA TRP A 54 -11.51 16.47 -5.14
C TRP A 54 -11.39 17.51 -4.03
N LEU A 55 -10.84 18.70 -4.33
CA LEU A 55 -10.76 19.82 -3.37
C LEU A 55 -12.15 20.29 -2.92
N GLU A 56 -13.09 20.39 -3.86
CA GLU A 56 -14.50 20.72 -3.55
C GLU A 56 -15.10 19.68 -2.60
N HIS A 57 -14.96 18.39 -2.90
CA HIS A 57 -15.47 17.33 -2.04
C HIS A 57 -14.82 17.32 -0.66
N LEU A 58 -13.52 17.61 -0.57
CA LEU A 58 -12.83 17.71 0.71
C LEU A 58 -13.39 18.87 1.55
N SER A 59 -13.60 20.03 0.93
CA SER A 59 -14.20 21.18 1.61
C SER A 59 -15.64 20.90 2.10
N LEU A 60 -16.44 20.18 1.30
CA LEU A 60 -17.77 19.73 1.72
C LEU A 60 -17.69 18.74 2.89
N LEU A 61 -16.74 17.80 2.88
CA LEU A 61 -16.51 16.87 3.98
C LEU A 61 -16.17 17.63 5.27
N GLU A 62 -15.25 18.61 5.20
CA GLU A 62 -14.85 19.45 6.34
C GLU A 62 -16.02 20.25 6.91
N GLN A 63 -16.92 20.71 6.05
CA GLN A 63 -18.08 21.48 6.45
C GLN A 63 -19.19 20.64 7.07
N TYR A 64 -19.50 19.49 6.50
CA TYR A 64 -20.67 18.70 6.86
C TYR A 64 -20.36 17.52 7.78
N GLU A 65 -19.13 16.98 7.72
CA GLU A 65 -18.70 15.81 8.49
C GLU A 65 -17.30 16.06 9.11
N PRO A 66 -17.18 17.07 10.02
CA PRO A 66 -15.87 17.51 10.52
C PRO A 66 -15.10 16.43 11.28
N GLU A 67 -15.78 15.50 11.96
CA GLU A 67 -15.14 14.38 12.64
C GLU A 67 -14.49 13.42 11.65
N LEU A 68 -15.17 13.11 10.57
CA LEU A 68 -14.65 12.24 9.50
C LEU A 68 -13.52 12.93 8.72
N ALA A 69 -13.60 14.26 8.54
CA ALA A 69 -12.54 15.05 7.94
C ALA A 69 -11.27 15.04 8.81
N ASP A 70 -11.39 15.20 10.12
CA ASP A 70 -10.26 15.12 11.06
C ASP A 70 -9.62 13.72 11.04
N GLU A 71 -10.43 12.67 11.00
CA GLU A 71 -9.95 11.30 10.84
C GLU A 71 -9.15 11.10 9.54
N LEU A 72 -9.67 11.60 8.41
CA LEU A 72 -8.98 11.57 7.12
C LEU A 72 -7.65 12.33 7.16
N HIS A 73 -7.62 13.51 7.79
CA HIS A 73 -6.40 14.30 7.95
C HIS A 73 -5.36 13.57 8.81
N ARG A 74 -5.76 12.96 9.92
CA ARG A 74 -4.88 12.14 10.77
C ARG A 74 -4.31 10.95 10.00
N MET A 75 -5.16 10.23 9.28
CA MET A 75 -4.76 9.10 8.44
C MET A 75 -3.70 9.52 7.42
N ARG A 76 -3.91 10.62 6.70
CA ARG A 76 -2.98 11.17 5.70
C ARG A 76 -1.67 11.69 6.31
N ALA A 77 -1.74 12.21 7.53
CA ALA A 77 -0.56 12.65 8.29
C ALA A 77 0.21 11.50 8.95
N GLY A 78 -0.24 10.24 8.79
CA GLY A 78 0.34 9.07 9.46
C GLY A 78 0.16 9.07 10.98
N GLN A 79 -0.75 9.90 11.50
CA GLN A 79 -1.02 10.02 12.93
C GLN A 79 -1.98 8.92 13.37
N MET A 80 -1.81 8.45 14.59
CA MET A 80 -2.71 7.48 15.21
C MET A 80 -3.84 8.22 15.95
N PRO A 81 -5.04 7.61 16.07
CA PRO A 81 -6.09 8.15 16.92
C PRO A 81 -5.60 8.33 18.36
N GLU A 82 -6.16 9.31 19.07
CA GLU A 82 -5.85 9.48 20.48
C GLU A 82 -6.27 8.22 21.29
N HIS A 83 -5.43 7.83 22.24
CA HIS A 83 -5.72 6.70 23.13
C HIS A 83 -5.89 5.33 22.42
N TRP A 84 -5.39 5.16 21.21
CA TRP A 84 -5.47 3.88 20.47
C TRP A 84 -4.97 2.66 21.28
N GLN A 85 -4.14 2.87 22.30
CA GLN A 85 -3.60 1.82 23.18
C GLN A 85 -4.52 1.47 24.37
N LYS A 86 -5.59 2.24 24.61
CA LYS A 86 -6.38 2.17 25.84
C LYS A 86 -7.00 0.80 26.11
N HIS A 87 -7.32 0.07 25.07
CA HIS A 87 -8.04 -1.22 25.15
C HIS A 87 -7.18 -2.42 24.75
N LEU A 88 -5.85 -2.27 24.77
CA LEU A 88 -4.97 -3.40 24.48
C LEU A 88 -5.12 -4.47 25.55
N PRO A 89 -5.24 -5.76 25.17
CA PRO A 89 -5.31 -6.86 26.11
C PRO A 89 -3.99 -6.99 26.88
N HIS A 90 -4.09 -7.31 28.15
CA HIS A 90 -2.97 -7.70 28.99
C HIS A 90 -2.95 -9.22 29.14
N PHE A 91 -1.79 -9.82 28.97
CA PHE A 91 -1.61 -11.26 29.12
C PHE A 91 -0.74 -11.54 30.35
N ASP A 92 -1.36 -12.11 31.38
CA ASP A 92 -0.61 -12.54 32.55
C ASP A 92 0.25 -13.77 32.26
N SER A 93 1.29 -13.96 33.02
CA SER A 93 2.13 -15.16 32.94
C SER A 93 1.30 -16.40 33.33
N ASP A 94 1.18 -17.32 32.37
CA ASP A 94 0.46 -18.60 32.55
C ASP A 94 1.39 -19.78 32.19
N ALA A 95 1.45 -20.77 33.08
CA ALA A 95 2.25 -21.99 32.88
C ALA A 95 1.81 -22.79 31.63
N LYS A 96 0.54 -22.68 31.23
CA LYS A 96 0.03 -23.32 30.00
C LYS A 96 0.42 -22.55 28.74
N GLY A 97 0.72 -21.26 28.88
CA GLY A 97 0.98 -20.35 27.77
C GLY A 97 -0.25 -20.09 26.91
N ILE A 98 -0.12 -19.12 26.00
CA ILE A 98 -1.10 -18.81 24.95
C ILE A 98 -0.43 -18.91 23.60
N ALA A 99 -1.10 -19.48 22.59
CA ALA A 99 -0.57 -19.49 21.24
C ALA A 99 -0.45 -18.06 20.70
N SER A 100 0.73 -17.70 20.14
CA SER A 100 1.00 -16.35 19.63
C SER A 100 -0.05 -15.85 18.64
N ARG A 101 -0.61 -16.74 17.80
CA ARG A 101 -1.72 -16.42 16.90
C ARG A 101 -3.01 -16.00 17.63
N ALA A 102 -3.29 -16.59 18.80
CA ALA A 102 -4.45 -16.23 19.59
C ALA A 102 -4.28 -14.86 20.24
N ALA A 103 -3.15 -14.64 20.91
CA ALA A 103 -2.78 -13.32 21.45
C ALA A 103 -2.75 -12.25 20.35
N GLY A 104 -2.14 -12.55 19.20
CA GLY A 104 -2.11 -11.66 18.05
C GLY A 104 -3.49 -11.29 17.52
N GLY A 105 -4.43 -12.23 17.47
CA GLY A 105 -5.81 -11.99 17.06
C GLY A 105 -6.57 -11.07 18.02
N GLU A 106 -6.38 -11.23 19.33
CA GLU A 106 -6.97 -10.35 20.34
C GLU A 106 -6.41 -8.92 20.22
N VAL A 107 -5.08 -8.78 20.11
CA VAL A 107 -4.42 -7.48 19.93
C VAL A 107 -4.86 -6.81 18.62
N LEU A 108 -4.92 -7.57 17.52
CA LEU A 108 -5.37 -7.06 16.21
C LEU A 108 -6.80 -6.49 16.29
N ASN A 109 -7.73 -7.21 16.94
CA ASN A 109 -9.10 -6.75 17.12
C ASN A 109 -9.18 -5.51 18.00
N ALA A 110 -8.38 -5.44 19.07
CA ALA A 110 -8.30 -4.26 19.92
C ALA A 110 -7.78 -3.03 19.17
N PHE A 111 -6.72 -3.18 18.37
CA PHE A 111 -6.23 -2.11 17.50
C PHE A 111 -7.27 -1.67 16.48
N ALA A 112 -7.87 -2.62 15.78
CA ALA A 112 -8.80 -2.32 14.72
C ALA A 112 -10.06 -1.58 15.21
N GLN A 113 -10.49 -1.81 16.43
CA GLN A 113 -11.59 -1.05 17.03
C GLN A 113 -11.23 0.42 17.28
N GLN A 114 -9.95 0.73 17.50
CA GLN A 114 -9.48 2.09 17.78
C GLN A 114 -8.93 2.81 16.53
N ILE A 115 -8.62 2.07 15.48
CA ILE A 115 -8.01 2.59 14.26
C ILE A 115 -8.93 2.28 13.07
N PRO A 116 -9.85 3.18 12.69
CA PRO A 116 -10.85 2.92 11.65
C PRO A 116 -10.26 2.54 10.29
N TRP A 117 -9.11 3.07 9.93
CA TRP A 117 -8.40 2.75 8.67
C TRP A 117 -7.44 1.55 8.75
N LEU A 118 -7.51 0.74 9.84
CA LEU A 118 -6.82 -0.54 9.92
C LEU A 118 -7.72 -1.63 9.36
N LEU A 119 -7.35 -2.24 8.24
CA LEU A 119 -8.10 -3.28 7.56
C LEU A 119 -7.15 -4.26 6.87
N GLY A 120 -7.61 -5.47 6.60
CA GLY A 120 -6.75 -6.47 5.97
C GLY A 120 -7.36 -7.86 6.01
N GLY A 121 -6.50 -8.86 5.93
CA GLY A 121 -6.96 -10.24 5.91
C GLY A 121 -5.85 -11.24 5.64
N SER A 122 -6.24 -12.37 5.07
CA SER A 122 -5.35 -13.51 4.91
C SER A 122 -5.45 -14.11 3.52
N ALA A 123 -4.40 -14.84 3.13
CA ALA A 123 -4.39 -15.70 1.96
C ALA A 123 -5.15 -17.02 2.26
N ASP A 124 -6.46 -16.92 2.50
CA ASP A 124 -7.37 -18.02 2.81
C ASP A 124 -7.04 -18.81 4.09
N LEU A 125 -6.38 -18.18 5.05
CA LEU A 125 -5.93 -18.81 6.30
C LEU A 125 -6.45 -18.12 7.57
N SER A 126 -7.33 -17.13 7.45
CA SER A 126 -7.77 -16.28 8.58
C SER A 126 -8.30 -17.04 9.80
N PRO A 127 -9.04 -18.16 9.67
CA PRO A 127 -9.45 -18.96 10.83
C PRO A 127 -8.27 -19.57 11.59
N SER A 128 -7.23 -19.99 10.86
CA SER A 128 -6.03 -20.61 11.43
C SER A 128 -5.05 -19.58 12.00
N THR A 129 -4.90 -18.44 11.33
CA THR A 129 -4.03 -17.35 11.76
C THR A 129 -4.65 -16.41 12.78
N LYS A 130 -5.98 -16.56 13.02
CA LYS A 130 -6.77 -15.72 13.94
C LYS A 130 -6.77 -14.24 13.57
N THR A 131 -6.79 -13.95 12.27
CA THR A 131 -6.69 -12.58 11.75
C THR A 131 -8.00 -12.02 11.20
N ASN A 132 -9.14 -12.62 11.53
CA ASN A 132 -10.44 -11.99 11.31
C ASN A 132 -10.71 -10.91 12.34
N LEU A 133 -11.19 -9.77 11.89
CA LEU A 133 -11.80 -8.75 12.74
C LEU A 133 -13.23 -9.22 13.06
N THR A 134 -13.53 -9.35 14.35
CA THR A 134 -14.76 -10.03 14.83
C THR A 134 -15.70 -9.11 15.60
N PHE A 135 -15.32 -7.83 15.79
CA PHE A 135 -16.19 -6.86 16.44
C PHE A 135 -17.35 -6.41 15.54
N ASP A 136 -18.38 -5.85 16.13
CA ASP A 136 -19.54 -5.34 15.41
C ASP A 136 -19.12 -4.21 14.43
N GLY A 137 -19.61 -4.28 13.19
CA GLY A 137 -19.23 -3.35 12.13
C GLY A 137 -17.93 -3.68 11.40
N ALA A 138 -17.15 -4.71 11.80
CA ALA A 138 -15.94 -5.10 11.08
C ALA A 138 -16.21 -5.54 9.63
N GLY A 139 -17.33 -6.22 9.40
CA GLY A 139 -17.83 -6.57 8.07
C GLY A 139 -16.86 -7.30 7.16
N ARG A 140 -17.38 -7.77 6.04
CA ARG A 140 -16.60 -8.38 4.95
C ARG A 140 -16.53 -7.39 3.78
N PHE A 141 -15.34 -7.05 3.35
CA PHE A 141 -15.14 -6.28 2.12
C PHE A 141 -15.53 -7.14 0.89
N SER A 142 -16.45 -6.66 0.09
CA SER A 142 -16.96 -7.37 -1.10
C SER A 142 -17.31 -6.39 -2.22
N ALA A 143 -17.64 -6.90 -3.40
CA ALA A 143 -18.08 -6.08 -4.52
C ALA A 143 -19.41 -5.33 -4.25
N ASP A 144 -20.24 -5.87 -3.36
CA ASP A 144 -21.54 -5.32 -3.00
C ASP A 144 -21.47 -4.41 -1.76
N ASP A 145 -20.38 -4.51 -0.97
CA ASP A 145 -20.21 -3.74 0.27
C ASP A 145 -18.72 -3.46 0.51
N TYR A 146 -18.33 -2.21 0.30
CA TYR A 146 -16.96 -1.71 0.53
C TYR A 146 -16.72 -1.21 1.96
N SER A 147 -17.72 -1.23 2.84
CA SER A 147 -17.56 -0.81 4.24
C SER A 147 -16.84 -1.85 5.09
N GLY A 148 -16.84 -3.11 4.65
CA GLY A 148 -16.18 -4.20 5.36
C GLY A 148 -14.68 -4.06 5.46
N ARG A 149 -14.11 -4.49 6.59
CA ARG A 149 -12.69 -4.36 6.92
C ARG A 149 -11.92 -5.68 6.85
N ASN A 150 -12.63 -6.80 6.67
CA ASN A 150 -12.05 -8.13 6.43
C ASN A 150 -11.91 -8.38 4.93
N LEU A 151 -10.69 -8.41 4.42
CA LEU A 151 -10.37 -8.71 3.03
C LEU A 151 -10.06 -10.21 2.87
N HIS A 152 -10.55 -10.80 1.79
CA HIS A 152 -10.31 -12.20 1.45
C HIS A 152 -9.47 -12.28 0.19
N PHE A 153 -8.14 -12.40 0.36
CA PHE A 153 -7.19 -12.38 -0.77
C PHE A 153 -7.16 -13.69 -1.56
N GLY A 154 -7.69 -14.79 -0.99
CA GLY A 154 -7.52 -16.13 -1.52
C GLY A 154 -6.06 -16.59 -1.41
N ILE A 155 -5.72 -17.73 -2.00
CA ILE A 155 -4.36 -18.30 -1.99
C ILE A 155 -3.49 -17.51 -3.00
N ARG A 156 -3.13 -16.26 -2.64
CA ARG A 156 -2.41 -15.31 -3.50
C ARG A 156 -1.49 -14.41 -2.68
N GLU A 157 -0.50 -14.97 -2.02
CA GLU A 157 0.39 -14.26 -1.10
C GLU A 157 1.12 -13.07 -1.76
N HIS A 158 1.60 -13.26 -2.98
CA HIS A 158 2.25 -12.16 -3.73
C HIS A 158 1.29 -11.00 -3.97
N ALA A 159 0.10 -11.29 -4.49
CA ALA A 159 -0.91 -10.26 -4.76
C ALA A 159 -1.40 -9.61 -3.45
N MET A 160 -1.59 -10.40 -2.39
CA MET A 160 -1.92 -9.89 -1.06
C MET A 160 -0.92 -8.85 -0.58
N GLY A 161 0.38 -9.16 -0.66
CA GLY A 161 1.45 -8.23 -0.29
C GLY A 161 1.48 -6.98 -1.18
N ALA A 162 1.31 -7.14 -2.50
CA ALA A 162 1.27 -6.01 -3.43
C ALA A 162 0.06 -5.10 -3.19
N ILE A 163 -1.12 -5.67 -2.91
CA ILE A 163 -2.33 -4.92 -2.55
C ILE A 163 -2.10 -4.16 -1.24
N ALA A 164 -1.51 -4.81 -0.23
CA ALA A 164 -1.17 -4.13 1.03
C ALA A 164 -0.25 -2.93 0.82
N ASN A 165 0.78 -3.06 -0.04
CA ASN A 165 1.65 -1.93 -0.37
C ASN A 165 0.86 -0.77 -1.01
N GLY A 166 -0.05 -1.07 -1.94
CA GLY A 166 -0.93 -0.05 -2.55
C GLY A 166 -1.86 0.61 -1.53
N MET A 167 -2.40 -0.17 -0.60
CA MET A 167 -3.24 0.35 0.49
C MET A 167 -2.42 1.27 1.41
N ALA A 168 -1.20 0.89 1.78
CA ALA A 168 -0.32 1.73 2.61
C ALA A 168 0.06 3.03 1.91
N LEU A 169 0.35 3.00 0.61
CA LEU A 169 0.57 4.20 -0.21
C LEU A 169 -0.67 5.10 -0.32
N SER A 170 -1.85 4.55 -0.07
CA SER A 170 -3.12 5.29 0.00
C SER A 170 -3.48 5.71 1.44
N TYR A 171 -2.51 5.73 2.33
CA TYR A 171 -2.61 6.11 3.74
C TYR A 171 -3.44 5.17 4.62
N LEU A 172 -3.92 4.05 4.11
CA LEU A 172 -4.52 3.01 4.92
C LEU A 172 -3.47 2.28 5.77
N ARG A 173 -3.89 1.63 6.82
CA ARG A 173 -3.02 0.77 7.64
C ARG A 173 -3.40 -0.70 7.42
N PRO A 174 -2.84 -1.32 6.37
CA PRO A 174 -3.18 -2.68 6.05
C PRO A 174 -2.47 -3.68 6.96
N TYR A 175 -3.12 -4.83 7.17
CA TYR A 175 -2.44 -6.03 7.67
C TYR A 175 -2.67 -7.19 6.72
N THR A 176 -1.70 -8.10 6.67
CA THR A 176 -1.78 -9.34 5.90
C THR A 176 -1.31 -10.52 6.72
N SER A 177 -1.86 -11.69 6.45
CA SER A 177 -1.54 -12.89 7.20
C SER A 177 -1.49 -14.13 6.31
N THR A 178 -0.51 -14.96 6.57
CA THR A 178 -0.36 -16.29 6.01
C THR A 178 0.50 -17.15 6.96
N PHE A 179 0.72 -18.43 6.64
CA PHE A 179 1.71 -19.23 7.37
C PHE A 179 3.13 -18.79 6.99
N LEU A 180 4.07 -18.89 7.94
CA LEU A 180 5.45 -18.45 7.75
C LEU A 180 6.09 -19.06 6.49
N VAL A 181 5.85 -20.33 6.22
CA VAL A 181 6.40 -21.03 5.03
C VAL A 181 5.94 -20.38 3.72
N PHE A 182 4.75 -19.79 3.67
CA PHE A 182 4.21 -19.14 2.47
C PHE A 182 4.71 -17.70 2.29
N SER A 183 5.47 -17.15 3.26
CA SER A 183 6.15 -15.86 3.08
C SER A 183 7.16 -15.89 1.91
N ASP A 184 7.62 -17.07 1.50
CA ASP A 184 8.44 -17.23 0.30
C ASP A 184 7.76 -16.67 -0.96
N TYR A 185 6.44 -16.80 -1.08
CA TYR A 185 5.66 -16.23 -2.18
C TYR A 185 5.48 -14.71 -2.06
N MET A 186 5.72 -14.13 -0.88
CA MET A 186 5.60 -12.70 -0.61
C MET A 186 6.93 -11.93 -0.67
N LYS A 187 8.06 -12.59 -0.84
CA LYS A 187 9.38 -11.93 -0.81
C LYS A 187 9.49 -10.68 -1.70
N PRO A 188 9.01 -10.68 -2.98
CA PRO A 188 9.10 -9.48 -3.79
C PRO A 188 8.28 -8.28 -3.23
N PRO A 189 6.99 -8.40 -2.88
CA PRO A 189 6.26 -7.29 -2.30
C PRO A 189 6.78 -6.86 -0.92
N ILE A 190 7.28 -7.78 -0.07
CA ILE A 190 7.94 -7.43 1.20
C ILE A 190 9.19 -6.59 0.95
N ARG A 191 10.02 -6.99 -0.03
CA ARG A 191 11.20 -6.21 -0.41
C ARG A 191 10.84 -4.82 -0.91
N LEU A 192 9.79 -4.71 -1.74
CA LEU A 192 9.32 -3.42 -2.24
C LEU A 192 8.77 -2.55 -1.10
N ALA A 193 8.02 -3.11 -0.16
CA ALA A 193 7.58 -2.40 1.03
C ALA A 193 8.76 -1.81 1.81
N ALA A 194 9.82 -2.62 2.04
CA ALA A 194 11.03 -2.16 2.72
C ALA A 194 11.76 -1.05 1.96
N ILE A 195 11.83 -1.11 0.61
CA ILE A 195 12.45 -0.07 -0.22
C ILE A 195 11.61 1.23 -0.21
N MET A 196 10.29 1.11 -0.15
CA MET A 196 9.35 2.24 -0.13
C MET A 196 9.10 2.78 1.29
N GLU A 197 9.71 2.17 2.32
CA GLU A 197 9.54 2.55 3.74
C GLU A 197 8.08 2.51 4.22
N LEU A 198 7.36 1.43 3.82
CA LEU A 198 5.95 1.18 4.16
C LEU A 198 5.80 0.26 5.39
#